data_f00d4618ef79ca0b9b1a73164a255bab
#
_entry.id   f00d4618ef79ca0b9b1a73164a255bab
#
_cell.length_a   1.000
_cell.length_b   1.000
_cell.length_c   1.000
_cell.angle_alpha   90.00
_cell.angle_beta   90.00
_cell.angle_gamma   90.00
#
_symmetry.space_group_name_H-M   'P 1'
#
loop_
_entity.id
_entity.type
_entity.pdbx_description
1 polymer ?
#
loop_
_entity_poly.entity_id
_entity_poly.type
_entity_poly.pdbx_seq_one_letter_code
_entity_poly.pdbx_strand_id
1 'polypeptide(L)'
;MSKKRRPEPKPPEFLPHLVDAHTHLWATGAHDAAGISELMTRAAGSGVEWVCTVGDGLDEAEKALEAAHLHPDVVAACAIHPTRAGELTDSVCARIEEMAEDPRCVAVGETGLDYYWLGKLDECADKDTQREALRWHADLARRVNKPLMIHNREGDEDLLAILADYGDDLTLMLHCFSSPLDVAEEALARGYILSFAGNSTFKRNDELREAARRAPVGQITVETDAPYMTPEPFRGAKNESAYVGYTARRLAEVRGETSEEFALHTGQTAARIFGVERSSSEG
;
A
#
# COMPACT_ATOMS: atom_id res chain seq x y z
N MET A 1 13.00 -35.28 -1.22
CA MET A 1 13.41 -34.12 -2.03
C MET A 1 13.97 -33.07 -1.09
N SER A 2 15.26 -32.71 -1.18
CA SER A 2 15.86 -31.65 -0.35
C SER A 2 15.18 -30.32 -0.69
N LYS A 3 14.56 -29.65 0.29
CA LYS A 3 14.07 -28.29 0.14
C LYS A 3 15.30 -27.42 -0.18
N LYS A 4 15.42 -26.92 -1.41
CA LYS A 4 16.43 -25.91 -1.73
C LYS A 4 16.33 -24.79 -0.71
N ARG A 5 17.40 -24.55 0.05
CA ARG A 5 17.47 -23.41 0.99
C ARG A 5 17.26 -22.14 0.16
N ARG A 6 16.24 -21.34 0.53
CA ARG A 6 16.02 -20.05 -0.12
C ARG A 6 17.17 -19.10 0.21
N PRO A 7 17.56 -18.21 -0.70
CA PRO A 7 18.56 -17.21 -0.39
C PRO A 7 18.09 -16.33 0.78
N GLU A 8 19.01 -15.93 1.62
CA GLU A 8 18.73 -14.95 2.67
C GLU A 8 18.46 -13.59 2.03
N PRO A 9 17.41 -12.87 2.46
CA PRO A 9 17.12 -11.53 1.94
C PRO A 9 18.30 -10.60 2.23
N LYS A 10 18.56 -9.73 1.29
CA LYS A 10 19.55 -8.66 1.43
C LYS A 10 19.00 -7.40 0.74
N PRO A 11 19.36 -6.20 1.22
CA PRO A 11 18.99 -4.97 0.54
C PRO A 11 19.48 -4.96 -0.91
N PRO A 12 18.72 -4.36 -1.85
CA PRO A 12 19.19 -4.10 -3.21
C PRO A 12 20.31 -3.06 -3.19
N GLU A 13 20.95 -2.86 -4.34
CA GLU A 13 21.81 -1.70 -4.54
C GLU A 13 20.98 -0.41 -4.31
N PHE A 14 21.64 0.65 -3.86
CA PHE A 14 20.99 1.95 -3.63
C PHE A 14 20.31 2.45 -4.92
N LEU A 15 19.06 2.90 -4.79
CA LEU A 15 18.27 3.50 -5.87
C LEU A 15 17.57 4.74 -5.30
N PRO A 16 17.95 5.96 -5.74
CA PRO A 16 17.36 7.18 -5.20
C PRO A 16 15.87 7.29 -5.53
N HIS A 17 15.17 8.14 -4.79
CA HIS A 17 13.76 8.50 -5.02
C HIS A 17 12.75 7.37 -4.79
N LEU A 18 13.15 6.28 -4.16
CA LEU A 18 12.22 5.23 -3.77
C LEU A 18 11.30 5.71 -2.64
N VAL A 19 10.04 5.28 -2.72
CA VAL A 19 9.03 5.41 -1.68
C VAL A 19 8.42 4.04 -1.47
N ASP A 20 8.10 3.71 -0.24
CA ASP A 20 7.27 2.54 0.07
C ASP A 20 5.85 3.02 0.38
N ALA A 21 4.97 2.95 -0.62
CA ALA A 21 3.63 3.54 -0.53
C ALA A 21 2.68 2.78 0.40
N HIS A 22 3.05 1.56 0.81
CA HIS A 22 2.28 0.76 1.76
C HIS A 22 3.16 -0.31 2.45
N THR A 23 3.20 -0.27 3.76
CA THR A 23 3.93 -1.24 4.61
C THR A 23 3.29 -1.35 5.97
N HIS A 24 3.52 -2.45 6.70
CA HIS A 24 3.09 -2.64 8.08
C HIS A 24 4.30 -2.67 9.01
N LEU A 25 4.76 -1.49 9.47
CA LEU A 25 5.96 -1.39 10.33
C LEU A 25 5.81 -2.20 11.61
N TRP A 26 4.63 -2.16 12.25
CA TRP A 26 4.35 -2.95 13.45
C TRP A 26 4.48 -4.45 13.19
N ALA A 27 3.84 -4.98 12.18
CA ALA A 27 3.91 -6.40 11.79
C ALA A 27 5.32 -6.80 11.32
N THR A 28 6.08 -5.84 10.80
CA THR A 28 7.50 -6.02 10.44
C THR A 28 8.41 -6.05 11.68
N GLY A 29 7.90 -5.71 12.87
CA GLY A 29 8.60 -5.85 14.14
C GLY A 29 9.15 -4.55 14.71
N ALA A 30 8.74 -3.40 14.18
CA ALA A 30 9.06 -2.09 14.73
C ALA A 30 8.00 -1.72 15.80
N HIS A 31 8.27 -2.06 17.04
CA HIS A 31 7.31 -1.91 18.15
C HIS A 31 7.60 -0.69 19.05
N ASP A 32 8.65 0.05 18.75
CA ASP A 32 9.04 1.25 19.47
C ASP A 32 9.87 2.17 18.56
N ALA A 33 10.23 3.34 19.05
CA ALA A 33 11.02 4.33 18.30
C ALA A 33 12.36 3.78 17.81
N ALA A 34 13.03 2.90 18.58
CA ALA A 34 14.30 2.31 18.20
C ALA A 34 14.12 1.34 17.03
N GLY A 35 13.12 0.43 17.09
CA GLY A 35 12.80 -0.50 16.01
C GLY A 35 12.36 0.21 14.73
N ILE A 36 11.57 1.29 14.84
CA ILE A 36 11.20 2.13 13.70
C ILE A 36 12.45 2.74 13.07
N SER A 37 13.32 3.36 13.89
CA SER A 37 14.56 3.99 13.41
C SER A 37 15.50 2.99 12.73
N GLU A 38 15.59 1.76 13.23
CA GLU A 38 16.39 0.71 12.62
C GLU A 38 15.86 0.29 11.23
N LEU A 39 14.53 0.09 11.10
CA LEU A 39 13.90 -0.22 9.81
C LEU A 39 14.09 0.92 8.82
N MET A 40 13.86 2.16 9.24
CA MET A 40 14.02 3.34 8.40
C MET A 40 15.48 3.58 7.99
N THR A 41 16.45 3.29 8.86
CA THR A 41 17.88 3.35 8.51
C THR A 41 18.23 2.35 7.39
N ARG A 42 17.70 1.11 7.45
CA ARG A 42 17.90 0.14 6.37
C ARG A 42 17.20 0.54 5.08
N ALA A 43 15.98 1.07 5.18
CA ALA A 43 15.21 1.58 4.05
C ALA A 43 15.94 2.74 3.35
N ALA A 44 16.41 3.74 4.11
CA ALA A 44 17.20 4.86 3.61
C ALA A 44 18.52 4.40 2.96
N GLY A 45 19.18 3.38 3.55
CA GLY A 45 20.37 2.75 2.95
C GLY A 45 20.13 2.10 1.58
N SER A 46 18.89 1.84 1.22
CA SER A 46 18.47 1.33 -0.11
C SER A 46 17.91 2.43 -1.02
N GLY A 47 17.80 3.67 -0.53
CA GLY A 47 17.29 4.84 -1.28
C GLY A 47 15.81 5.14 -1.06
N VAL A 48 15.16 4.52 -0.06
CA VAL A 48 13.78 4.84 0.32
C VAL A 48 13.76 6.15 1.09
N GLU A 49 13.04 7.14 0.58
CA GLU A 49 12.97 8.48 1.18
C GLU A 49 11.96 8.54 2.34
N TRP A 50 10.83 7.85 2.19
CA TRP A 50 9.80 7.76 3.23
C TRP A 50 8.88 6.56 2.98
N VAL A 51 8.08 6.22 3.97
CA VAL A 51 7.12 5.10 3.93
C VAL A 51 5.75 5.52 4.43
N CYS A 52 4.69 4.89 3.90
CA CYS A 52 3.34 4.96 4.46
C CYS A 52 3.07 3.65 5.22
N THR A 53 2.91 3.75 6.54
CA THR A 53 2.60 2.59 7.38
C THR A 53 1.10 2.46 7.65
N VAL A 54 0.63 1.24 7.76
CA VAL A 54 -0.79 0.88 7.84
C VAL A 54 -1.03 -0.14 8.95
N GLY A 55 -2.26 -0.26 9.42
CA GLY A 55 -2.70 -1.29 10.35
C GLY A 55 -4.03 -1.89 9.91
N ASP A 56 -4.26 -3.18 10.23
CA ASP A 56 -5.45 -3.92 9.80
C ASP A 56 -6.69 -3.63 10.65
N GLY A 57 -6.51 -3.20 11.88
CA GLY A 57 -7.59 -2.88 12.81
C GLY A 57 -7.28 -1.66 13.65
N LEU A 58 -8.20 -1.27 14.55
CA LEU A 58 -8.08 -0.04 15.32
C LEU A 58 -6.76 0.07 16.08
N ASP A 59 -6.39 -0.96 16.81
CA ASP A 59 -5.17 -0.99 17.63
C ASP A 59 -3.89 -0.88 16.78
N GLU A 60 -3.88 -1.46 15.60
CA GLU A 60 -2.75 -1.38 14.67
C GLU A 60 -2.73 -0.05 13.91
N ALA A 61 -3.88 0.52 13.58
CA ALA A 61 -3.99 1.85 13.01
C ALA A 61 -3.48 2.93 13.98
N GLU A 62 -3.77 2.79 15.29
CA GLU A 62 -3.19 3.66 16.33
C GLU A 62 -1.66 3.57 16.38
N LYS A 63 -1.11 2.35 16.30
CA LYS A 63 0.35 2.14 16.24
C LYS A 63 0.98 2.67 14.97
N ALA A 64 0.27 2.58 13.83
CA ALA A 64 0.72 3.17 12.58
C ALA A 64 0.83 4.70 12.69
N LEU A 65 -0.18 5.34 13.25
CA LEU A 65 -0.16 6.79 13.48
C LEU A 65 0.90 7.20 14.51
N GLU A 66 1.08 6.42 15.59
CA GLU A 66 2.15 6.63 16.56
C GLU A 66 3.54 6.55 15.88
N ALA A 67 3.77 5.54 15.02
CA ALA A 67 5.02 5.42 14.27
C ALA A 67 5.28 6.65 13.39
N ALA A 68 4.24 7.21 12.76
CA ALA A 68 4.35 8.42 11.97
C ALA A 68 4.70 9.67 12.80
N HIS A 69 4.31 9.72 14.07
CA HIS A 69 4.74 10.77 14.99
C HIS A 69 6.15 10.56 15.55
N LEU A 70 6.62 9.30 15.61
CA LEU A 70 7.95 8.95 16.13
C LEU A 70 9.09 9.13 15.11
N HIS A 71 8.79 9.15 13.80
CA HIS A 71 9.82 9.26 12.76
C HIS A 71 9.40 10.22 11.64
N PRO A 72 10.24 11.19 11.23
CA PRO A 72 9.88 12.20 10.24
C PRO A 72 9.54 11.61 8.85
N ASP A 73 10.22 10.53 8.45
CA ASP A 73 10.05 9.90 7.14
C ASP A 73 9.01 8.75 7.17
N VAL A 74 8.16 8.70 8.19
CA VAL A 74 7.02 7.79 8.28
C VAL A 74 5.74 8.60 8.26
N VAL A 75 4.80 8.26 7.38
CA VAL A 75 3.42 8.74 7.39
C VAL A 75 2.48 7.55 7.59
N ALA A 76 1.24 7.78 7.96
CA ALA A 76 0.29 6.71 8.23
C ALA A 76 -0.94 6.77 7.34
N ALA A 77 -1.56 5.61 7.12
CA ALA A 77 -2.95 5.51 6.69
C ALA A 77 -3.74 4.75 7.77
N CYS A 78 -4.96 5.21 8.05
CA CYS A 78 -5.77 4.70 9.14
C CYS A 78 -7.17 4.32 8.64
N ALA A 79 -7.56 3.08 8.86
CA ALA A 79 -8.87 2.52 8.54
C ALA A 79 -9.05 1.16 9.22
N ILE A 80 -10.10 0.43 8.86
CA ILE A 80 -10.33 -0.96 9.25
C ILE A 80 -10.31 -1.83 8.00
N HIS A 81 -9.43 -2.83 8.00
CA HIS A 81 -9.29 -3.81 6.92
C HIS A 81 -10.62 -4.56 6.67
N PRO A 82 -10.97 -4.91 5.42
CA PRO A 82 -12.25 -5.53 5.10
C PRO A 82 -12.57 -6.81 5.88
N THR A 83 -11.59 -7.65 6.19
CA THR A 83 -11.83 -8.85 7.01
C THR A 83 -12.26 -8.52 8.43
N ARG A 84 -11.90 -7.35 8.95
CA ARG A 84 -12.22 -6.83 10.28
C ARG A 84 -13.36 -5.80 10.27
N ALA A 85 -14.06 -5.61 9.15
CA ALA A 85 -15.12 -4.60 8.99
C ALA A 85 -16.23 -4.70 10.06
N GLY A 86 -16.46 -5.87 10.64
CA GLY A 86 -17.39 -6.04 11.76
C GLY A 86 -17.00 -5.33 13.05
N GLU A 87 -15.76 -4.81 13.16
CA GLU A 87 -15.30 -4.02 14.32
C GLU A 87 -15.76 -2.56 14.26
N LEU A 88 -16.33 -2.09 13.15
CA LEU A 88 -16.79 -0.70 12.96
C LEU A 88 -18.03 -0.39 13.82
N THR A 89 -17.81 -0.25 15.12
CA THR A 89 -18.80 0.32 16.07
C THR A 89 -18.73 1.85 16.04
N ASP A 90 -19.74 2.53 16.59
CA ASP A 90 -19.76 3.99 16.68
C ASP A 90 -18.50 4.57 17.35
N SER A 91 -17.96 3.88 18.35
CA SER A 91 -16.73 4.30 19.04
C SER A 91 -15.48 4.10 18.17
N VAL A 92 -15.42 3.02 17.39
CA VAL A 92 -14.33 2.77 16.44
C VAL A 92 -14.39 3.78 15.29
N CYS A 93 -15.58 4.03 14.74
CA CYS A 93 -15.79 5.06 13.73
C CYS A 93 -15.29 6.43 14.20
N ALA A 94 -15.71 6.87 15.38
CA ALA A 94 -15.28 8.15 15.95
C ALA A 94 -13.75 8.24 16.11
N ARG A 95 -13.09 7.13 16.50
CA ARG A 95 -11.64 7.09 16.65
C ARG A 95 -10.92 7.12 15.32
N ILE A 96 -11.41 6.40 14.31
CA ILE A 96 -10.84 6.44 12.94
C ILE A 96 -11.02 7.85 12.34
N GLU A 97 -12.16 8.50 12.56
CA GLU A 97 -12.40 9.90 12.14
C GLU A 97 -11.36 10.85 12.76
N GLU A 98 -11.13 10.76 14.07
CA GLU A 98 -10.13 11.56 14.77
C GLU A 98 -8.72 11.33 14.20
N MET A 99 -8.33 10.07 13.95
CA MET A 99 -7.04 9.74 13.34
C MET A 99 -6.93 10.25 11.90
N ALA A 100 -8.03 10.17 11.13
CA ALA A 100 -8.04 10.65 9.76
C ALA A 100 -7.86 12.18 9.64
N GLU A 101 -8.16 12.95 10.70
CA GLU A 101 -7.91 14.40 10.76
C GLU A 101 -6.45 14.75 11.12
N ASP A 102 -5.68 13.80 11.68
CA ASP A 102 -4.29 14.03 12.05
C ASP A 102 -3.44 14.34 10.81
N PRO A 103 -2.53 15.34 10.85
CA PRO A 103 -1.68 15.69 9.70
C PRO A 103 -0.67 14.60 9.30
N ARG A 104 -0.34 13.67 10.21
CA ARG A 104 0.54 12.52 9.90
C ARG A 104 -0.23 11.34 9.30
N CYS A 105 -1.55 11.32 9.38
CA CYS A 105 -2.41 10.40 8.64
C CYS A 105 -2.67 10.98 7.25
N VAL A 106 -2.09 10.40 6.22
CA VAL A 106 -2.11 10.93 4.84
C VAL A 106 -3.15 10.28 3.93
N ALA A 107 -3.79 9.21 4.39
CA ALA A 107 -4.83 8.49 3.66
C ALA A 107 -5.81 7.82 4.63
N VAL A 108 -7.03 7.58 4.17
CA VAL A 108 -7.94 6.63 4.79
C VAL A 108 -7.65 5.26 4.17
N GLY A 109 -7.16 4.33 4.96
CA GLY A 109 -6.74 3.01 4.46
C GLY A 109 -5.93 2.21 5.49
N GLU A 110 -5.82 0.87 5.29
CA GLU A 110 -6.43 0.18 4.17
C GLU A 110 -7.85 -0.29 4.50
N THR A 111 -8.72 -0.12 3.57
CA THR A 111 -10.09 -0.62 3.58
C THR A 111 -10.45 -1.18 2.20
N GLY A 112 -11.58 -1.84 2.04
CA GLY A 112 -11.94 -2.39 0.75
C GLY A 112 -12.74 -3.68 0.82
N LEU A 113 -12.40 -4.66 -0.05
CA LEU A 113 -13.08 -5.95 -0.12
C LEU A 113 -12.08 -7.10 -0.13
N ASP A 114 -12.30 -8.11 0.74
CA ASP A 114 -11.57 -9.38 0.73
C ASP A 114 -12.54 -10.56 0.77
N TYR A 115 -12.89 -11.04 -0.41
CA TYR A 115 -13.79 -12.18 -0.55
C TYR A 115 -13.07 -13.52 -0.50
N TYR A 116 -11.76 -13.52 -0.61
CA TYR A 116 -10.95 -14.73 -0.48
C TYR A 116 -11.05 -15.35 0.90
N TRP A 117 -11.11 -14.54 1.97
CA TRP A 117 -11.15 -15.04 3.34
C TRP A 117 -12.53 -15.41 3.83
N LEU A 118 -13.61 -15.16 3.08
CA LEU A 118 -14.97 -15.57 3.44
C LEU A 118 -15.05 -17.09 3.66
N GLY A 119 -15.50 -17.46 4.85
CA GLY A 119 -15.60 -18.87 5.27
C GLY A 119 -14.27 -19.60 5.48
N LYS A 120 -13.13 -18.90 5.40
CA LYS A 120 -11.79 -19.44 5.69
C LYS A 120 -11.18 -18.88 6.97
N LEU A 121 -11.61 -17.68 7.36
CA LEU A 121 -11.23 -17.02 8.61
C LEU A 121 -12.49 -16.85 9.45
N ASP A 122 -12.50 -17.38 10.68
CA ASP A 122 -13.71 -17.49 11.53
C ASP A 122 -14.36 -16.12 11.83
N GLU A 123 -13.57 -15.06 11.96
CA GLU A 123 -14.06 -13.71 12.29
C GLU A 123 -14.11 -12.77 11.07
N CYS A 124 -13.99 -13.31 9.85
CA CYS A 124 -14.07 -12.50 8.65
C CYS A 124 -15.48 -11.90 8.47
N ALA A 125 -15.56 -10.59 8.36
CA ALA A 125 -16.82 -9.89 8.06
C ALA A 125 -17.43 -10.39 6.74
N ASP A 126 -18.74 -10.51 6.69
CA ASP A 126 -19.44 -10.90 5.46
C ASP A 126 -19.39 -9.83 4.37
N LYS A 127 -19.86 -10.17 3.17
CA LYS A 127 -19.79 -9.27 2.01
C LYS A 127 -20.51 -7.94 2.23
N ASP A 128 -21.68 -7.99 2.84
CA ASP A 128 -22.51 -6.80 2.99
C ASP A 128 -21.85 -5.86 4.02
N THR A 129 -21.35 -6.41 5.12
CA THR A 129 -20.59 -5.66 6.12
C THR A 129 -19.32 -5.03 5.51
N GLN A 130 -18.57 -5.77 4.67
CA GLN A 130 -17.40 -5.21 3.98
C GLN A 130 -17.77 -4.07 3.02
N ARG A 131 -18.87 -4.21 2.26
CA ARG A 131 -19.35 -3.17 1.34
C ARG A 131 -19.82 -1.91 2.08
N GLU A 132 -20.53 -2.07 3.20
CA GLU A 132 -20.95 -0.94 4.04
C GLU A 132 -19.74 -0.22 4.64
N ALA A 133 -18.75 -0.97 5.15
CA ALA A 133 -17.51 -0.44 5.67
C ALA A 133 -16.72 0.33 4.60
N LEU A 134 -16.61 -0.20 3.37
CA LEU A 134 -15.95 0.50 2.27
C LEU A 134 -16.63 1.83 1.96
N ARG A 135 -17.96 1.87 1.90
CA ARG A 135 -18.71 3.12 1.67
C ARG A 135 -18.48 4.13 2.78
N TRP A 136 -18.51 3.68 4.02
CA TRP A 136 -18.26 4.55 5.18
C TRP A 136 -16.86 5.18 5.14
N HIS A 137 -15.82 4.39 4.83
CA HIS A 137 -14.45 4.89 4.71
C HIS A 137 -14.28 5.82 3.50
N ALA A 138 -14.93 5.53 2.38
CA ALA A 138 -14.90 6.41 1.22
C ALA A 138 -15.57 7.77 1.50
N ASP A 139 -16.69 7.78 2.23
CA ASP A 139 -17.34 9.00 2.69
C ASP A 139 -16.45 9.77 3.67
N LEU A 140 -15.76 9.07 4.57
CA LEU A 140 -14.77 9.68 5.46
C LEU A 140 -13.62 10.32 4.67
N ALA A 141 -12.99 9.58 3.75
CA ALA A 141 -11.89 10.05 2.93
C ALA A 141 -12.27 11.33 2.16
N ARG A 142 -13.48 11.37 1.59
CA ARG A 142 -14.02 12.55 0.92
C ARG A 142 -14.20 13.73 1.88
N ARG A 143 -14.75 13.50 3.10
CA ARG A 143 -14.94 14.56 4.10
C ARG A 143 -13.63 15.18 4.56
N VAL A 144 -12.59 14.37 4.77
CA VAL A 144 -11.28 14.84 5.22
C VAL A 144 -10.35 15.24 4.08
N ASN A 145 -10.80 15.12 2.83
CA ASN A 145 -10.06 15.43 1.61
C ASN A 145 -8.70 14.68 1.55
N LYS A 146 -8.73 13.38 1.85
CA LYS A 146 -7.57 12.49 1.78
C LYS A 146 -7.84 11.35 0.81
N PRO A 147 -6.82 10.75 0.18
CA PRO A 147 -6.99 9.60 -0.70
C PRO A 147 -7.54 8.40 0.08
N LEU A 148 -8.26 7.53 -0.63
CA LEU A 148 -8.67 6.21 -0.14
C LEU A 148 -7.69 5.16 -0.62
N MET A 149 -7.05 4.44 0.31
CA MET A 149 -6.16 3.32 0.04
C MET A 149 -6.96 2.02 0.16
N ILE A 150 -7.01 1.27 -0.93
CA ILE A 150 -7.98 0.20 -1.13
C ILE A 150 -7.28 -1.15 -1.21
N HIS A 151 -7.67 -2.04 -0.32
CA HIS A 151 -7.45 -3.48 -0.40
C HIS A 151 -8.50 -4.12 -1.30
N ASN A 152 -8.08 -4.97 -2.24
CA ASN A 152 -9.00 -5.77 -3.03
C ASN A 152 -8.51 -7.20 -3.27
N ARG A 153 -9.34 -8.16 -2.89
CA ARG A 153 -9.06 -9.56 -3.17
C ARG A 153 -10.34 -10.32 -3.50
N GLU A 154 -10.49 -10.71 -4.77
CA GLU A 154 -11.68 -11.43 -5.29
C GLU A 154 -13.01 -10.63 -5.18
N GLY A 155 -12.95 -9.29 -4.99
CA GLY A 155 -14.09 -8.40 -4.87
C GLY A 155 -14.26 -7.43 -6.04
N ASP A 156 -13.61 -7.68 -7.18
CA ASP A 156 -13.44 -6.72 -8.29
C ASP A 156 -14.74 -6.07 -8.79
N GLU A 157 -15.77 -6.87 -9.06
CA GLU A 157 -17.05 -6.37 -9.59
C GLU A 157 -17.73 -5.43 -8.60
N ASP A 158 -17.87 -5.86 -7.35
CA ASP A 158 -18.49 -5.06 -6.29
C ASP A 158 -17.67 -3.80 -6.00
N LEU A 159 -16.33 -3.93 -5.98
CA LEU A 159 -15.44 -2.81 -5.76
C LEU A 159 -15.63 -1.73 -6.83
N LEU A 160 -15.54 -2.09 -8.10
CA LEU A 160 -15.70 -1.15 -9.21
C LEU A 160 -17.10 -0.52 -9.24
N ALA A 161 -18.14 -1.30 -8.89
CA ALA A 161 -19.51 -0.79 -8.79
C ALA A 161 -19.66 0.23 -7.65
N ILE A 162 -19.10 -0.06 -6.46
CA ILE A 162 -19.16 0.87 -5.31
C ILE A 162 -18.38 2.14 -5.61
N LEU A 163 -17.17 2.02 -6.13
CA LEU A 163 -16.32 3.19 -6.36
C LEU A 163 -16.82 4.09 -7.49
N ALA A 164 -17.67 3.58 -8.39
CA ALA A 164 -18.32 4.40 -9.41
C ALA A 164 -19.22 5.50 -8.82
N ASP A 165 -19.73 5.32 -7.60
CA ASP A 165 -20.59 6.30 -6.92
C ASP A 165 -19.78 7.54 -6.44
N TYR A 166 -18.44 7.47 -6.43
CA TYR A 166 -17.56 8.53 -5.93
C TYR A 166 -16.93 9.40 -7.02
N GLY A 167 -16.89 8.90 -8.27
CA GLY A 167 -16.41 9.67 -9.43
C GLY A 167 -15.02 10.26 -9.22
N ASP A 168 -14.84 11.51 -9.69
CA ASP A 168 -13.57 12.25 -9.59
C ASP A 168 -13.37 12.96 -8.23
N ASP A 169 -14.34 12.85 -7.32
CA ASP A 169 -14.32 13.55 -6.03
C ASP A 169 -13.36 12.93 -5.01
N LEU A 170 -12.79 11.77 -5.33
CA LEU A 170 -11.94 11.00 -4.43
C LEU A 170 -10.73 10.42 -5.15
N THR A 171 -9.52 10.71 -4.64
CA THR A 171 -8.31 10.02 -5.11
C THR A 171 -8.30 8.59 -4.59
N LEU A 172 -8.21 7.61 -5.50
CA LEU A 172 -8.29 6.18 -5.19
C LEU A 172 -6.97 5.48 -5.54
N MET A 173 -6.39 4.78 -4.55
CA MET A 173 -5.20 3.94 -4.74
C MET A 173 -5.54 2.48 -4.44
N LEU A 174 -5.46 1.61 -5.44
CA LEU A 174 -5.54 0.17 -5.26
C LEU A 174 -4.17 -0.34 -4.83
N HIS A 175 -4.01 -0.63 -3.52
CA HIS A 175 -2.75 -1.14 -3.00
C HIS A 175 -2.57 -2.62 -3.33
N CYS A 176 -1.34 -3.11 -3.33
CA CYS A 176 -0.94 -4.49 -3.63
C CYS A 176 -1.71 -5.08 -4.82
N PHE A 177 -1.85 -4.26 -5.89
CA PHE A 177 -2.71 -4.59 -7.03
C PHE A 177 -2.46 -6.01 -7.52
N SER A 178 -3.51 -6.82 -7.57
CA SER A 178 -3.44 -8.24 -7.91
C SER A 178 -4.66 -8.74 -8.71
N SER A 179 -5.51 -7.83 -9.14
CA SER A 179 -6.68 -8.13 -9.98
C SER A 179 -6.31 -8.42 -11.44
N PRO A 180 -7.23 -9.00 -12.25
CA PRO A 180 -7.02 -9.23 -13.68
C PRO A 180 -6.74 -7.96 -14.48
N LEU A 181 -6.24 -8.14 -15.72
CA LEU A 181 -5.82 -7.02 -16.56
C LEU A 181 -6.99 -6.11 -16.98
N ASP A 182 -8.17 -6.66 -17.23
CA ASP A 182 -9.37 -5.89 -17.57
C ASP A 182 -9.82 -4.98 -16.41
N VAL A 183 -9.68 -5.43 -15.18
CA VAL A 183 -9.91 -4.61 -13.97
C VAL A 183 -8.88 -3.49 -13.87
N ALA A 184 -7.61 -3.77 -14.20
CA ALA A 184 -6.58 -2.74 -14.26
C ALA A 184 -6.91 -1.67 -15.30
N GLU A 185 -7.32 -2.06 -16.50
CA GLU A 185 -7.70 -1.14 -17.58
C GLU A 185 -8.87 -0.24 -17.19
N GLU A 186 -9.90 -0.81 -16.56
CA GLU A 186 -11.05 -0.07 -16.08
C GLU A 186 -10.66 0.92 -14.96
N ALA A 187 -9.85 0.47 -13.98
CA ALA A 187 -9.37 1.32 -12.90
C ALA A 187 -8.53 2.49 -13.44
N LEU A 188 -7.62 2.23 -14.38
CA LEU A 188 -6.80 3.26 -15.01
C LEU A 188 -7.64 4.23 -15.84
N ALA A 189 -8.65 3.75 -16.57
CA ALA A 189 -9.56 4.59 -17.34
C ALA A 189 -10.36 5.57 -16.44
N ARG A 190 -10.62 5.16 -15.19
CA ARG A 190 -11.26 6.00 -14.17
C ARG A 190 -10.29 6.92 -13.40
N GLY A 191 -8.99 6.92 -13.74
CA GLY A 191 -7.99 7.76 -13.06
C GLY A 191 -7.44 7.17 -11.75
N TYR A 192 -7.74 5.91 -11.41
CA TYR A 192 -7.24 5.28 -10.20
C TYR A 192 -5.74 5.04 -10.27
N ILE A 193 -5.09 5.03 -9.12
CA ILE A 193 -3.66 4.73 -8.98
C ILE A 193 -3.51 3.25 -8.63
N LEU A 194 -2.62 2.56 -9.34
CA LEU A 194 -2.26 1.17 -9.05
C LEU A 194 -0.92 1.14 -8.33
N SER A 195 -0.89 0.53 -7.15
CA SER A 195 0.34 0.29 -6.39
C SER A 195 0.76 -1.16 -6.50
N PHE A 196 2.03 -1.40 -6.84
CA PHE A 196 2.55 -2.74 -7.11
C PHE A 196 3.56 -3.16 -6.05
N ALA A 197 3.29 -4.31 -5.43
CA ALA A 197 4.15 -4.96 -4.46
C ALA A 197 5.06 -6.02 -5.09
N GLY A 198 5.79 -6.74 -4.25
CA GLY A 198 6.73 -7.80 -4.68
C GLY A 198 6.10 -8.96 -5.45
N ASN A 199 4.77 -9.16 -5.35
CA ASN A 199 4.03 -10.14 -6.15
C ASN A 199 4.17 -9.90 -7.66
N SER A 200 4.37 -8.66 -8.10
CA SER A 200 4.62 -8.30 -9.50
C SER A 200 5.92 -8.89 -10.07
N THR A 201 6.88 -9.24 -9.20
CA THR A 201 8.13 -9.89 -9.58
C THR A 201 8.00 -11.40 -9.76
N PHE A 202 6.89 -12.02 -9.30
CA PHE A 202 6.72 -13.48 -9.33
C PHE A 202 6.57 -13.99 -10.77
N LYS A 203 7.19 -15.15 -11.04
CA LYS A 203 7.30 -15.70 -12.41
C LYS A 203 5.96 -15.86 -13.15
N ARG A 204 4.87 -16.15 -12.43
CA ARG A 204 3.56 -16.44 -13.03
C ARG A 204 2.64 -15.21 -13.14
N ASN A 205 3.09 -14.04 -12.69
CA ASN A 205 2.26 -12.84 -12.62
C ASN A 205 2.52 -11.90 -13.82
N ASP A 206 2.47 -12.46 -15.05
CA ASP A 206 2.66 -11.68 -16.29
C ASP A 206 1.58 -10.62 -16.47
N GLU A 207 0.34 -10.89 -16.08
CA GLU A 207 -0.77 -9.92 -16.17
C GLU A 207 -0.54 -8.70 -15.28
N LEU A 208 0.01 -8.87 -14.07
CA LEU A 208 0.35 -7.73 -13.21
C LEU A 208 1.45 -6.86 -13.85
N ARG A 209 2.42 -7.49 -14.48
CA ARG A 209 3.46 -6.76 -15.22
C ARG A 209 2.90 -6.03 -16.42
N GLU A 210 1.95 -6.63 -17.13
CA GLU A 210 1.25 -5.98 -18.23
C GLU A 210 0.40 -4.80 -17.73
N ALA A 211 -0.30 -4.93 -16.60
CA ALA A 211 -1.00 -3.82 -15.96
C ALA A 211 -0.04 -2.67 -15.61
N ALA A 212 1.10 -2.99 -15.00
CA ALA A 212 2.14 -1.98 -14.70
C ALA A 212 2.71 -1.33 -15.97
N ARG A 213 2.87 -2.09 -17.07
CA ARG A 213 3.34 -1.56 -18.37
C ARG A 213 2.34 -0.57 -18.98
N ARG A 214 1.03 -0.79 -18.79
CA ARG A 214 -0.04 0.08 -19.32
C ARG A 214 -0.35 1.28 -18.46
N ALA A 215 -0.02 1.23 -17.17
CA ALA A 215 -0.30 2.32 -16.25
C ALA A 215 0.42 3.61 -16.70
N PRO A 216 -0.29 4.73 -16.87
CA PRO A 216 0.32 6.02 -17.18
C PRO A 216 1.25 6.49 -16.05
N VAL A 217 2.24 7.30 -16.40
CA VAL A 217 2.97 8.10 -15.41
C VAL A 217 1.97 8.93 -14.60
N GLY A 218 2.07 8.89 -13.27
CA GLY A 218 1.11 9.52 -12.36
C GLY A 218 -0.07 8.64 -11.91
N GLN A 219 -0.23 7.43 -12.50
CA GLN A 219 -1.20 6.45 -12.03
C GLN A 219 -0.56 5.13 -11.56
N ILE A 220 0.74 5.15 -11.29
CA ILE A 220 1.50 4.00 -10.80
C ILE A 220 2.39 4.41 -9.64
N THR A 221 2.46 3.55 -8.62
CA THR A 221 3.43 3.62 -7.53
C THR A 221 3.89 2.22 -7.14
N VAL A 222 4.83 2.13 -6.22
CA VAL A 222 5.39 0.87 -5.70
C VAL A 222 5.34 0.83 -4.19
N GLU A 223 5.27 -0.37 -3.67
CA GLU A 223 5.20 -0.65 -2.24
C GLU A 223 5.86 -1.99 -1.91
N THR A 224 6.00 -2.28 -0.62
CA THR A 224 6.43 -3.60 -0.18
C THR A 224 5.29 -4.50 0.27
N ASP A 225 4.25 -3.94 0.88
CA ASP A 225 3.27 -4.69 1.66
C ASP A 225 3.95 -5.56 2.75
N ALA A 226 5.05 -5.04 3.32
CA ALA A 226 5.84 -5.78 4.30
C ALA A 226 5.07 -5.97 5.61
N PRO A 227 5.17 -7.16 6.23
CA PRO A 227 6.15 -8.26 6.02
C PRO A 227 5.80 -9.26 4.92
N TYR A 228 4.74 -9.01 4.17
CA TYR A 228 4.23 -9.87 3.10
C TYR A 228 4.91 -9.60 1.76
N MET A 229 4.51 -10.28 0.69
CA MET A 229 4.85 -10.04 -0.71
C MET A 229 6.34 -9.85 -1.04
N THR A 230 7.24 -10.52 -0.30
CA THR A 230 8.69 -10.42 -0.54
C THR A 230 9.03 -10.68 -2.01
N PRO A 231 9.73 -9.75 -2.69
CA PRO A 231 10.04 -9.88 -4.11
C PRO A 231 11.02 -11.03 -4.41
N GLU A 232 11.01 -11.51 -5.66
CA GLU A 232 12.04 -12.42 -6.13
C GLU A 232 13.42 -11.72 -6.09
N PRO A 233 14.53 -12.42 -5.76
CA PRO A 233 14.61 -13.88 -5.60
C PRO A 233 14.29 -14.38 -4.19
N PHE A 234 13.81 -13.53 -3.28
CA PHE A 234 13.65 -13.81 -1.85
C PHE A 234 12.23 -14.22 -1.45
N ARG A 235 11.38 -14.52 -2.40
CA ARG A 235 9.98 -14.91 -2.17
C ARG A 235 9.83 -15.90 -1.02
N GLY A 236 8.97 -15.54 -0.03
CA GLY A 236 8.66 -16.34 1.16
C GLY A 236 9.65 -16.19 2.30
N ALA A 237 10.59 -15.26 2.23
CA ALA A 237 11.28 -14.69 3.37
C ALA A 237 10.43 -13.55 3.98
N LYS A 238 10.85 -13.00 5.11
CA LYS A 238 10.24 -11.80 5.67
C LYS A 238 10.62 -10.58 4.82
N ASN A 239 9.65 -9.74 4.51
CA ASN A 239 9.83 -8.51 3.75
C ASN A 239 10.10 -7.31 4.67
N GLU A 240 10.68 -6.25 4.13
CA GLU A 240 10.83 -4.93 4.75
C GLU A 240 10.95 -3.84 3.67
N SER A 241 10.72 -2.57 4.04
CA SER A 241 10.71 -1.44 3.10
C SER A 241 12.00 -1.28 2.30
N ALA A 242 13.15 -1.70 2.83
CA ALA A 242 14.42 -1.72 2.11
C ALA A 242 14.37 -2.54 0.80
N TYR A 243 13.42 -3.46 0.65
CA TYR A 243 13.34 -4.34 -0.52
C TYR A 243 12.44 -3.82 -1.65
N VAL A 244 11.79 -2.66 -1.49
CA VAL A 244 10.93 -2.07 -2.55
C VAL A 244 11.70 -1.86 -3.86
N GLY A 245 13.01 -1.59 -3.78
CA GLY A 245 13.87 -1.42 -4.94
C GLY A 245 13.96 -2.63 -5.88
N TYR A 246 13.69 -3.86 -5.40
CA TYR A 246 13.59 -5.03 -6.28
C TYR A 246 12.32 -4.97 -7.15
N THR A 247 11.20 -4.56 -6.56
CA THR A 247 9.93 -4.33 -7.28
C THR A 247 10.11 -3.23 -8.32
N ALA A 248 10.65 -2.09 -7.91
CA ALA A 248 10.87 -0.94 -8.78
C ALA A 248 11.76 -1.29 -9.99
N ARG A 249 12.90 -1.94 -9.78
CA ARG A 249 13.80 -2.37 -10.88
C ARG A 249 13.13 -3.32 -11.84
N ARG A 250 12.36 -4.29 -11.32
CA ARG A 250 11.65 -5.24 -12.18
C ARG A 250 10.61 -4.56 -13.03
N LEU A 251 9.86 -3.61 -12.48
CA LEU A 251 8.82 -2.90 -13.23
C LEU A 251 9.40 -1.88 -14.20
N ALA A 252 10.50 -1.21 -13.86
CA ALA A 252 11.26 -0.37 -14.79
C ALA A 252 11.69 -1.16 -16.04
N GLU A 253 12.27 -2.37 -15.85
CA GLU A 253 12.63 -3.27 -16.95
C GLU A 253 11.42 -3.61 -17.83
N VAL A 254 10.28 -3.95 -17.23
CA VAL A 254 9.03 -4.27 -17.94
C VAL A 254 8.51 -3.11 -18.78
N ARG A 255 8.71 -1.88 -18.30
CA ARG A 255 8.25 -0.65 -18.95
C ARG A 255 9.26 -0.09 -19.95
N GLY A 256 10.50 -0.60 -19.96
CA GLY A 256 11.59 -0.09 -20.79
C GLY A 256 12.11 1.26 -20.31
N GLU A 257 12.00 1.54 -19.02
CA GLU A 257 12.48 2.74 -18.34
C GLU A 257 13.78 2.44 -17.57
N THR A 258 14.58 3.44 -17.27
CA THR A 258 15.66 3.29 -16.28
C THR A 258 15.07 3.15 -14.88
N SER A 259 15.78 2.48 -13.98
CA SER A 259 15.32 2.31 -12.61
C SER A 259 15.14 3.65 -11.90
N GLU A 260 16.02 4.62 -12.18
CA GLU A 260 15.98 5.97 -11.62
C GLU A 260 14.77 6.76 -12.10
N GLU A 261 14.45 6.73 -13.40
CA GLU A 261 13.26 7.37 -13.95
C GLU A 261 11.99 6.78 -13.34
N PHE A 262 11.93 5.45 -13.25
CA PHE A 262 10.79 4.76 -12.66
C PHE A 262 10.63 5.09 -11.17
N ALA A 263 11.71 5.02 -10.37
CA ALA A 263 11.67 5.37 -8.95
C ALA A 263 11.23 6.83 -8.75
N LEU A 264 11.76 7.76 -9.58
CA LEU A 264 11.43 9.17 -9.50
C LEU A 264 9.94 9.43 -9.73
N HIS A 265 9.37 8.96 -10.84
CA HIS A 265 7.97 9.26 -11.14
C HIS A 265 6.97 8.50 -10.25
N THR A 266 7.30 7.26 -9.80
CA THR A 266 6.44 6.53 -8.84
C THR A 266 6.49 7.17 -7.46
N GLY A 267 7.65 7.63 -7.00
CA GLY A 267 7.79 8.42 -5.78
C GLY A 267 7.05 9.77 -5.86
N GLN A 268 7.10 10.46 -7.01
CA GLN A 268 6.32 11.68 -7.25
C GLN A 268 4.81 11.40 -7.23
N THR A 269 4.37 10.28 -7.79
CA THR A 269 2.96 9.85 -7.73
C THR A 269 2.51 9.69 -6.28
N ALA A 270 3.27 8.94 -5.47
CA ALA A 270 2.98 8.74 -4.05
C ALA A 270 2.98 10.07 -3.29
N ALA A 271 3.99 10.93 -3.48
CA ALA A 271 4.07 12.22 -2.82
C ALA A 271 2.87 13.12 -3.15
N ARG A 272 2.44 13.13 -4.42
CA ARG A 272 1.27 13.91 -4.87
C ARG A 272 -0.03 13.41 -4.24
N ILE A 273 -0.27 12.11 -4.24
CA ILE A 273 -1.54 11.57 -3.74
C ILE A 273 -1.65 11.67 -2.21
N PHE A 274 -0.55 11.54 -1.49
CA PHE A 274 -0.50 11.63 -0.04
C PHE A 274 -0.23 13.04 0.50
N GLY A 275 -0.01 14.03 -0.37
CA GLY A 275 0.30 15.39 0.05
C GLY A 275 1.62 15.52 0.82
N VAL A 276 2.58 14.60 0.58
CA VAL A 276 3.89 14.64 1.23
C VAL A 276 4.80 15.58 0.43
N GLU A 277 5.11 16.74 1.03
CA GLU A 277 6.06 17.66 0.42
C GLU A 277 7.47 17.07 0.43
N ARG A 278 8.09 17.00 -0.73
CA ARG A 278 9.52 16.66 -0.83
C ARG A 278 10.32 17.88 -0.44
N SER A 279 11.14 17.77 0.60
CA SER A 279 12.22 18.74 0.76
C SER A 279 13.08 18.64 -0.50
N SER A 280 13.03 19.68 -1.33
CA SER A 280 14.00 19.86 -2.41
C SER A 280 15.37 19.95 -1.73
N SER A 281 16.09 18.83 -1.67
CA SER A 281 17.53 18.89 -1.45
C SER A 281 18.12 19.53 -2.71
N GLU A 282 18.20 20.87 -2.69
CA GLU A 282 19.09 21.59 -3.59
C GLU A 282 20.49 21.04 -3.35
N GLY A 283 21.03 20.34 -4.37
CA GLY A 283 22.32 19.70 -4.41
C GLY A 283 23.51 20.66 -4.53
#